data_2bfbf40eb99a1ec2936d0b9b13361e6d
#
_entry.id   2bfbf40eb99a1ec2936d0b9b13361e6d
#
_cell.length_a   1.000
_cell.length_b   1.000
_cell.length_c   1.000
_cell.angle_alpha   90.00
_cell.angle_beta   90.00
_cell.angle_gamma   90.00
#
_symmetry.space_group_name_H-M   'P 1'
#
loop_
_entity.id
_entity.type
_entity.pdbx_description
1 polymer ?
#
loop_
_entity_poly.entity_id
_entity_poly.type
_entity_poly.pdbx_seq_one_letter_code
_entity_poly.pdbx_strand_id
1 'polypeptide(L)'
;MKLNLDQLEAKLQFLVEDQLTGLLPGLKSEDKIFQKLAAALKQNVIEQKNKEVIAPNVYTLIVAADSAPMWKQPHVIDILKGIITTAGKDVGLKFESAPTITITTDDKHGNGEASIVASHKLEPLEETQGMDTNTTNESETNDAIPENAFLIIEGVKVHPLKESVINIGRRLENHVVIDDPRISRNHAQLRAIKGRFVLFDLNSTGGTFVNGQRTSQTVLYPGDVI
;
A
#
# COMPACT_ATOMS: atom_id res chain seq x y z
N MET A 1 19.86 -0.84 -16.09
CA MET A 1 19.47 0.41 -16.81
C MET A 1 19.18 1.44 -15.74
N LYS A 2 19.79 2.62 -15.73
CA LYS A 2 19.47 3.62 -14.71
C LYS A 2 18.12 4.23 -15.08
N LEU A 3 17.17 4.18 -14.15
CA LEU A 3 15.87 4.82 -14.29
C LEU A 3 16.10 6.33 -14.54
N ASN A 4 15.60 6.84 -15.66
CA ASN A 4 15.71 8.27 -15.97
C ASN A 4 14.57 9.02 -15.26
N LEU A 5 14.89 9.55 -14.08
CA LEU A 5 13.94 10.20 -13.18
C LEU A 5 13.41 11.51 -13.73
N ASP A 6 14.26 12.29 -14.39
CA ASP A 6 13.85 13.56 -14.97
C ASP A 6 12.82 13.33 -16.08
N GLN A 7 13.02 12.27 -16.85
CA GLN A 7 12.07 11.86 -17.89
C GLN A 7 10.75 11.36 -17.29
N LEU A 8 10.80 10.58 -16.19
CA LEU A 8 9.61 10.12 -15.49
C LEU A 8 8.80 11.31 -14.95
N GLU A 9 9.47 12.24 -14.27
CA GLU A 9 8.82 13.41 -13.68
C GLU A 9 8.21 14.30 -14.75
N ALA A 10 8.93 14.61 -15.81
CA ALA A 10 8.42 15.40 -16.95
C ALA A 10 7.21 14.74 -17.62
N LYS A 11 7.22 13.41 -17.77
CA LYS A 11 6.10 12.68 -18.35
C LYS A 11 4.89 12.67 -17.44
N LEU A 12 5.08 12.45 -16.13
CA LEU A 12 4.02 12.52 -15.14
C LEU A 12 3.41 13.92 -15.08
N GLN A 13 4.25 14.96 -15.08
CA GLN A 13 3.77 16.34 -15.12
C GLN A 13 2.87 16.58 -16.33
N PHE A 14 3.35 16.26 -17.53
CA PHE A 14 2.58 16.42 -18.76
C PHE A 14 1.21 15.72 -18.68
N LEU A 15 1.20 14.43 -18.28
CA LEU A 15 -0.01 13.63 -18.22
C LEU A 15 -0.99 14.11 -17.14
N VAL A 16 -0.49 14.54 -15.99
CA VAL A 16 -1.30 15.09 -14.90
C VAL A 16 -1.94 16.41 -15.32
N GLU A 17 -1.15 17.31 -15.92
CA GLU A 17 -1.66 18.61 -16.39
C GLU A 17 -2.69 18.44 -17.50
N ASP A 18 -2.46 17.53 -18.45
CA ASP A 18 -3.35 17.27 -19.59
C ASP A 18 -4.67 16.59 -19.17
N GLN A 19 -4.63 15.60 -18.26
CA GLN A 19 -5.75 14.71 -17.99
C GLN A 19 -6.45 14.94 -16.66
N LEU A 20 -5.77 15.43 -15.63
CA LEU A 20 -6.33 15.55 -14.28
C LEU A 20 -6.74 16.97 -13.90
N THR A 21 -6.01 18.00 -14.37
CA THR A 21 -6.23 19.38 -13.91
C THR A 21 -7.65 19.87 -14.24
N GLY A 22 -8.22 19.44 -15.36
CA GLY A 22 -9.58 19.79 -15.75
C GLY A 22 -10.69 19.08 -14.98
N LEU A 23 -10.38 17.97 -14.32
CA LEU A 23 -11.34 17.09 -13.64
C LEU A 23 -11.38 17.32 -12.12
N LEU A 24 -10.32 17.87 -11.57
CA LEU A 24 -10.17 18.10 -10.13
C LEU A 24 -10.10 19.61 -9.86
N PRO A 25 -11.26 20.31 -9.77
CA PRO A 25 -11.28 21.72 -9.41
C PRO A 25 -10.68 21.89 -8.02
N GLY A 26 -9.58 22.65 -7.92
CA GLY A 26 -8.79 22.82 -6.71
C GLY A 26 -7.43 22.14 -6.72
N LEU A 27 -7.16 21.26 -7.68
CA LEU A 27 -5.81 20.78 -7.92
C LEU A 27 -5.00 21.90 -8.57
N LYS A 28 -4.12 22.51 -7.81
CA LYS A 28 -3.23 23.56 -8.31
C LYS A 28 -1.95 22.93 -8.83
N SER A 29 -1.35 23.56 -9.85
CA SER A 29 0.01 23.18 -10.32
C SER A 29 1.03 23.21 -9.17
N GLU A 30 0.77 24.00 -8.11
CA GLU A 30 1.59 24.09 -6.92
C GLU A 30 1.56 22.84 -6.06
N ASP A 31 0.51 22.00 -6.15
CA ASP A 31 0.34 20.79 -5.32
C ASP A 31 1.31 19.66 -5.71
N LYS A 32 2.01 19.82 -6.83
CA LYS A 32 3.11 18.94 -7.28
C LYS A 32 2.81 17.44 -7.16
N ILE A 33 1.56 17.07 -7.43
CA ILE A 33 1.13 15.67 -7.33
C ILE A 33 1.97 14.75 -8.23
N PHE A 34 2.43 15.26 -9.39
CA PHE A 34 3.31 14.53 -10.28
C PHE A 34 4.67 14.23 -9.63
N GLN A 35 5.22 15.15 -8.80
CA GLN A 35 6.46 14.90 -8.05
C GLN A 35 6.25 13.83 -6.97
N LYS A 36 5.10 13.86 -6.29
CA LYS A 36 4.74 12.85 -5.29
C LYS A 36 4.54 11.47 -5.93
N LEU A 37 3.93 11.41 -7.12
CA LEU A 37 3.84 10.18 -7.92
C LEU A 37 5.21 9.68 -8.36
N ALA A 38 6.07 10.56 -8.87
CA ALA A 38 7.43 10.21 -9.27
C ALA A 38 8.25 9.69 -8.08
N ALA A 39 8.16 10.34 -6.93
CA ALA A 39 8.83 9.92 -5.71
C ALA A 39 8.32 8.55 -5.22
N ALA A 40 7.00 8.33 -5.21
CA ALA A 40 6.39 7.07 -4.80
C ALA A 40 6.81 5.91 -5.73
N LEU A 41 6.82 6.14 -7.04
CA LEU A 41 7.35 5.18 -8.02
C LEU A 41 8.82 4.87 -7.75
N LYS A 42 9.67 5.91 -7.66
CA LYS A 42 11.13 5.76 -7.49
C LYS A 42 11.50 5.01 -6.22
N GLN A 43 10.88 5.34 -5.09
CA GLN A 43 11.22 4.78 -3.78
C GLN A 43 10.85 3.31 -3.66
N ASN A 44 9.94 2.83 -4.50
CA ASN A 44 9.35 1.51 -4.38
C ASN A 44 9.56 0.62 -5.61
N VAL A 45 10.52 0.92 -6.48
CA VAL A 45 10.91 0.01 -7.56
C VAL A 45 11.74 -1.15 -7.01
N ILE A 46 11.57 -2.32 -7.60
CA ILE A 46 12.36 -3.52 -7.29
C ILE A 46 13.22 -3.86 -8.51
N GLU A 47 14.54 -3.90 -8.32
CA GLU A 47 15.45 -4.35 -9.37
C GLU A 47 15.64 -5.88 -9.25
N GLN A 48 15.21 -6.61 -10.27
CA GLN A 48 15.36 -8.07 -10.33
C GLN A 48 16.76 -8.48 -10.83
N LYS A 49 17.15 -9.74 -10.58
CA LYS A 49 18.46 -10.29 -11.00
C LYS A 49 18.71 -10.23 -12.51
N ASN A 50 17.66 -10.21 -13.32
CA ASN A 50 17.72 -10.05 -14.79
C ASN A 50 17.84 -8.58 -15.25
N LYS A 51 18.05 -7.63 -14.33
CA LYS A 51 18.10 -6.17 -14.55
C LYS A 51 16.77 -5.55 -15.02
N GLU A 52 15.66 -6.27 -14.90
CA GLU A 52 14.34 -5.67 -15.04
C GLU A 52 14.02 -4.85 -13.80
N VAL A 53 13.37 -3.70 -14.00
CA VAL A 53 12.94 -2.81 -12.92
C VAL A 53 11.43 -2.88 -12.82
N ILE A 54 10.94 -3.45 -11.72
CA ILE A 54 9.52 -3.66 -11.48
C ILE A 54 8.94 -2.45 -10.76
N ALA A 55 7.88 -1.89 -11.33
CA ALA A 55 7.12 -0.80 -10.72
C ALA A 55 6.20 -1.32 -9.62
N PRO A 56 5.95 -0.54 -8.56
CA PRO A 56 4.89 -0.83 -7.60
C PRO A 56 3.54 -0.87 -8.32
N ASN A 57 2.63 -1.71 -7.81
CA ASN A 57 1.30 -1.92 -8.39
C ASN A 57 0.14 -1.58 -7.45
N VAL A 58 0.44 -1.12 -6.23
CA VAL A 58 -0.56 -0.60 -5.29
C VAL A 58 -0.19 0.83 -4.92
N TYR A 59 -1.15 1.74 -5.06
CA TYR A 59 -1.00 3.16 -4.74
C TYR A 59 -2.09 3.59 -3.78
N THR A 60 -1.70 4.21 -2.68
CA THR A 60 -2.64 4.85 -1.74
C THR A 60 -2.46 6.36 -1.82
N LEU A 61 -3.50 7.05 -2.22
CA LEU A 61 -3.56 8.51 -2.18
C LEU A 61 -4.26 8.93 -0.90
N ILE A 62 -3.60 9.78 -0.13
CA ILE A 62 -4.11 10.37 1.10
C ILE A 62 -4.46 11.81 0.78
N VAL A 63 -5.73 12.17 0.88
CA VAL A 63 -6.27 13.47 0.48
C VAL A 63 -7.10 14.08 1.60
N ALA A 64 -7.39 15.38 1.52
CA ALA A 64 -8.33 16.03 2.46
C ALA A 64 -9.73 15.40 2.36
N ALA A 65 -10.43 15.31 3.49
CA ALA A 65 -11.77 14.70 3.55
C ALA A 65 -12.76 15.34 2.56
N ASP A 66 -12.72 16.66 2.42
CA ASP A 66 -13.60 17.41 1.52
C ASP A 66 -13.34 17.14 0.04
N SER A 67 -12.10 16.80 -0.32
CA SER A 67 -11.72 16.51 -1.71
C SER A 67 -11.90 15.04 -2.08
N ALA A 68 -11.98 14.13 -1.10
CA ALA A 68 -12.04 12.69 -1.30
C ALA A 68 -13.16 12.22 -2.25
N PRO A 69 -14.40 12.77 -2.23
CA PRO A 69 -15.45 12.35 -3.16
C PRO A 69 -15.07 12.51 -4.62
N MET A 70 -14.30 13.55 -4.96
CA MET A 70 -13.84 13.80 -6.34
C MET A 70 -12.76 12.80 -6.75
N TRP A 71 -11.80 12.55 -5.87
CA TRP A 71 -10.74 11.57 -6.11
C TRP A 71 -11.25 10.14 -6.23
N LYS A 72 -12.36 9.80 -5.54
CA LYS A 72 -13.00 8.47 -5.58
C LYS A 72 -13.85 8.21 -6.81
N GLN A 73 -14.01 9.17 -7.70
CA GLN A 73 -14.77 8.96 -8.94
C GLN A 73 -14.08 7.90 -9.82
N PRO A 74 -14.82 6.91 -10.36
CA PRO A 74 -14.21 5.80 -11.11
C PRO A 74 -13.32 6.27 -12.27
N HIS A 75 -13.78 7.26 -13.03
CA HIS A 75 -13.01 7.78 -14.17
C HIS A 75 -11.71 8.49 -13.75
N VAL A 76 -11.66 9.15 -12.58
CA VAL A 76 -10.45 9.76 -12.05
C VAL A 76 -9.44 8.68 -11.67
N ILE A 77 -9.92 7.61 -11.04
CA ILE A 77 -9.10 6.44 -10.69
C ILE A 77 -8.53 5.79 -11.95
N ASP A 78 -9.33 5.63 -13.00
CA ASP A 78 -8.88 5.00 -14.25
C ASP A 78 -7.87 5.89 -15.00
N ILE A 79 -8.04 7.20 -14.98
CA ILE A 79 -7.07 8.15 -15.53
C ILE A 79 -5.74 8.07 -14.75
N LEU A 80 -5.78 8.06 -13.42
CA LEU A 80 -4.58 7.91 -12.60
C LEU A 80 -3.83 6.61 -12.89
N LYS A 81 -4.54 5.48 -13.04
CA LYS A 81 -3.94 4.20 -13.45
C LYS A 81 -3.28 4.33 -14.83
N GLY A 82 -3.94 4.99 -15.77
CA GLY A 82 -3.40 5.26 -17.11
C GLY A 82 -2.13 6.09 -17.07
N ILE A 83 -2.12 7.18 -16.30
CA ILE A 83 -0.98 8.07 -16.11
C ILE A 83 0.23 7.29 -15.56
N ILE A 84 0.03 6.55 -14.46
CA ILE A 84 1.07 5.77 -13.80
C ILE A 84 1.66 4.73 -14.76
N THR A 85 0.77 3.99 -15.44
CA THR A 85 1.19 2.92 -16.36
C THR A 85 1.94 3.47 -17.56
N THR A 86 1.45 4.55 -18.16
CA THR A 86 2.07 5.17 -19.34
C THR A 86 3.42 5.76 -18.99
N ALA A 87 3.48 6.58 -17.94
CA ALA A 87 4.73 7.21 -17.52
C ALA A 87 5.78 6.16 -17.10
N GLY A 88 5.38 5.12 -16.38
CA GLY A 88 6.29 4.06 -15.96
C GLY A 88 6.84 3.25 -17.15
N LYS A 89 5.99 2.87 -18.10
CA LYS A 89 6.42 2.17 -19.32
C LYS A 89 7.38 2.98 -20.16
N ASP A 90 7.15 4.28 -20.30
CA ASP A 90 8.01 5.19 -21.08
C ASP A 90 9.44 5.26 -20.54
N VAL A 91 9.66 5.02 -19.25
CA VAL A 91 10.98 4.97 -18.63
C VAL A 91 11.51 3.54 -18.42
N GLY A 92 10.82 2.54 -18.98
CA GLY A 92 11.26 1.14 -18.96
C GLY A 92 10.89 0.38 -17.70
N LEU A 93 9.93 0.87 -16.90
CA LEU A 93 9.38 0.11 -15.78
C LEU A 93 8.42 -0.97 -16.27
N LYS A 94 8.50 -2.14 -15.66
CA LYS A 94 7.60 -3.25 -15.89
C LYS A 94 6.56 -3.31 -14.77
N PHE A 95 5.30 -3.47 -15.11
CA PHE A 95 4.22 -3.71 -14.16
C PHE A 95 3.82 -5.18 -14.23
N GLU A 96 3.91 -5.89 -13.11
CA GLU A 96 3.50 -7.31 -13.02
C GLU A 96 1.98 -7.44 -13.08
N SER A 97 1.25 -6.47 -12.55
CA SER A 97 -0.20 -6.36 -12.64
C SER A 97 -0.64 -4.91 -12.84
N ALA A 98 -1.89 -4.71 -13.22
CA ALA A 98 -2.45 -3.36 -13.36
C ALA A 98 -2.40 -2.62 -12.01
N PRO A 99 -2.05 -1.31 -11.99
CA PRO A 99 -2.04 -0.54 -10.77
C PRO A 99 -3.41 -0.51 -10.08
N THR A 100 -3.41 -0.78 -8.78
CA THR A 100 -4.57 -0.59 -7.91
C THR A 100 -4.42 0.73 -7.17
N ILE A 101 -5.48 1.55 -7.15
CA ILE A 101 -5.47 2.85 -6.49
C ILE A 101 -6.52 2.86 -5.39
N THR A 102 -6.10 3.19 -4.18
CA THR A 102 -6.96 3.40 -3.01
C THR A 102 -6.90 4.87 -2.61
N ILE A 103 -8.05 5.46 -2.32
CA ILE A 103 -8.17 6.84 -1.84
C ILE A 103 -8.56 6.81 -0.36
N THR A 104 -7.73 7.39 0.48
CA THR A 104 -7.98 7.57 1.91
C THR A 104 -7.91 9.06 2.30
N THR A 105 -8.38 9.41 3.47
CA THR A 105 -8.44 10.80 3.94
C THR A 105 -7.58 11.02 5.17
N ASP A 106 -7.01 12.23 5.27
CA ASP A 106 -6.35 12.70 6.49
C ASP A 106 -6.76 14.18 6.71
N ASP A 107 -7.26 14.46 7.92
CA ASP A 107 -7.71 15.81 8.31
C ASP A 107 -6.57 16.83 8.38
N LYS A 108 -5.32 16.38 8.35
CA LYS A 108 -4.13 17.25 8.33
C LYS A 108 -3.80 17.78 6.94
N HIS A 109 -4.39 17.21 5.89
CA HIS A 109 -4.18 17.67 4.53
C HIS A 109 -5.08 18.86 4.22
N GLY A 110 -4.49 19.92 3.68
CA GLY A 110 -5.24 21.06 3.14
C GLY A 110 -6.00 20.68 1.86
N ASN A 111 -7.01 21.50 1.51
CA ASN A 111 -7.74 21.34 0.24
C ASN A 111 -6.77 21.42 -0.94
N GLY A 112 -6.77 20.37 -1.78
CA GLY A 112 -5.87 20.24 -2.92
C GLY A 112 -4.56 19.50 -2.61
N GLU A 113 -4.19 19.31 -1.35
CA GLU A 113 -3.04 18.50 -0.99
C GLU A 113 -3.34 17.00 -1.09
N ALA A 114 -2.39 16.25 -1.64
CA ALA A 114 -2.41 14.79 -1.63
C ALA A 114 -1.03 14.25 -1.26
N SER A 115 -0.98 13.19 -0.48
CA SER A 115 0.21 12.36 -0.28
C SER A 115 0.02 11.04 -0.99
N ILE A 116 1.11 10.46 -1.49
CA ILE A 116 1.05 9.22 -2.27
C ILE A 116 2.05 8.23 -1.70
N VAL A 117 1.55 7.05 -1.40
CA VAL A 117 2.35 5.90 -0.98
C VAL A 117 2.18 4.81 -2.03
N ALA A 118 3.28 4.18 -2.43
CA ALA A 118 3.24 3.07 -3.36
C ALA A 118 3.84 1.81 -2.71
N SER A 119 3.35 0.64 -3.12
CA SER A 119 3.82 -0.66 -2.66
C SER A 119 3.59 -1.73 -3.71
N HIS A 120 4.10 -2.95 -3.46
CA HIS A 120 3.89 -4.10 -4.33
C HIS A 120 2.86 -5.04 -3.71
N LYS A 121 1.84 -5.41 -4.50
CA LYS A 121 1.02 -6.58 -4.23
C LYS A 121 1.75 -7.78 -4.84
N LEU A 122 2.29 -8.64 -4.00
CA LEU A 122 2.82 -9.92 -4.44
C LEU A 122 1.62 -10.84 -4.67
N GLU A 123 1.41 -11.28 -5.92
CA GLU A 123 0.47 -12.37 -6.16
C GLU A 123 0.99 -13.62 -5.46
N PRO A 124 0.12 -14.41 -4.81
CA PRO A 124 0.54 -15.70 -4.28
C PRO A 124 1.07 -16.50 -5.46
N LEU A 125 2.30 -16.97 -5.39
CA LEU A 125 2.76 -18.04 -6.26
C LEU A 125 1.79 -19.19 -6.05
N GLU A 126 1.11 -19.63 -7.12
CA GLU A 126 0.27 -20.83 -7.10
C GLU A 126 1.03 -21.93 -6.37
N GLU A 127 0.38 -22.52 -5.37
CA GLU A 127 0.91 -23.65 -4.63
C GLU A 127 1.26 -24.75 -5.62
N THR A 128 2.54 -24.87 -5.99
CA THR A 128 3.05 -26.10 -6.53
C THR A 128 2.98 -27.15 -5.42
N GLN A 129 2.16 -28.15 -5.67
CA GLN A 129 1.90 -29.31 -4.83
C GLN A 129 3.16 -29.86 -4.18
N GLY A 130 2.98 -30.24 -2.95
CA GLY A 130 3.80 -30.93 -2.00
C GLY A 130 5.14 -31.50 -2.46
N MET A 131 6.16 -31.08 -1.75
CA MET A 131 7.28 -31.96 -1.41
C MET A 131 7.41 -31.96 0.10
N ASP A 132 7.04 -33.09 0.70
CA ASP A 132 7.48 -33.48 2.03
C ASP A 132 9.00 -33.39 2.08
N THR A 133 9.52 -32.52 2.90
CA THR A 133 10.89 -32.65 3.36
C THR A 133 10.93 -32.34 4.85
N ASN A 134 10.91 -33.41 5.62
CA ASN A 134 11.58 -33.45 6.89
C ASN A 134 13.04 -33.04 6.67
N THR A 135 13.40 -31.86 7.07
CA THR A 135 14.78 -31.54 7.41
C THR A 135 14.76 -30.49 8.50
N THR A 136 14.96 -30.95 9.71
CA THR A 136 15.43 -30.21 10.85
C THR A 136 16.72 -29.50 10.45
N ASN A 137 16.65 -28.19 10.26
CA ASN A 137 17.81 -27.31 10.40
C ASN A 137 17.31 -26.02 11.06
N GLU A 138 17.69 -25.91 12.33
CA GLU A 138 17.76 -24.67 13.06
C GLU A 138 18.68 -23.74 12.26
N SER A 139 18.13 -22.77 11.57
CA SER A 139 18.87 -21.67 11.00
C SER A 139 18.00 -20.42 11.11
N GLU A 140 18.45 -19.53 11.97
CA GLU A 140 18.19 -18.09 12.06
C GLU A 140 16.88 -17.64 11.40
N THR A 141 15.84 -17.47 12.23
CA THR A 141 14.60 -16.83 11.84
C THR A 141 14.93 -15.39 11.43
N ASN A 142 15.08 -15.18 10.15
CA ASN A 142 15.22 -13.83 9.61
C ASN A 142 13.85 -13.15 9.70
N ASP A 143 13.47 -12.71 10.90
CA ASP A 143 12.26 -11.96 11.21
C ASP A 143 12.41 -10.49 10.77
N ALA A 144 13.02 -10.29 9.60
CA ALA A 144 13.20 -8.98 9.02
C ALA A 144 11.81 -8.31 8.87
N ILE A 145 11.67 -7.15 9.48
CA ILE A 145 10.46 -6.33 9.35
C ILE A 145 10.41 -5.80 7.93
N PRO A 146 9.26 -5.97 7.21
CA PRO A 146 9.10 -5.40 5.88
C PRO A 146 9.32 -3.88 5.90
N GLU A 147 10.20 -3.39 5.04
CA GLU A 147 10.44 -1.96 4.92
C GLU A 147 9.20 -1.23 4.39
N ASN A 148 8.95 -0.02 4.91
CA ASN A 148 7.85 0.85 4.50
C ASN A 148 6.43 0.24 4.66
N ALA A 149 6.26 -0.75 5.52
CA ALA A 149 4.95 -1.30 5.84
C ALA A 149 4.18 -0.38 6.78
N PHE A 150 2.88 -0.24 6.55
CA PHE A 150 1.98 0.55 7.39
C PHE A 150 0.55 0.02 7.33
N LEU A 151 -0.24 0.33 8.36
CA LEU A 151 -1.68 0.15 8.36
C LEU A 151 -2.37 1.49 8.16
N ILE A 152 -3.47 1.47 7.42
CA ILE A 152 -4.40 2.60 7.36
C ILE A 152 -5.61 2.21 8.22
N ILE A 153 -5.84 2.96 9.30
CA ILE A 153 -6.90 2.70 10.25
C ILE A 153 -8.06 3.63 9.93
N GLU A 154 -9.27 3.06 9.75
CA GLU A 154 -10.50 3.81 9.46
C GLU A 154 -10.40 4.73 8.24
N GLY A 155 -9.47 4.43 7.33
CA GLY A 155 -9.23 5.24 6.14
C GLY A 155 -8.56 6.60 6.39
N VAL A 156 -8.14 6.89 7.63
CA VAL A 156 -7.68 8.21 8.05
C VAL A 156 -6.28 8.17 8.69
N LYS A 157 -6.06 7.25 9.63
CA LYS A 157 -4.84 7.22 10.44
C LYS A 157 -3.84 6.22 9.87
N VAL A 158 -2.64 6.70 9.52
CA VAL A 158 -1.53 5.85 9.10
C VAL A 158 -0.71 5.43 10.31
N HIS A 159 -0.56 4.12 10.53
CA HIS A 159 0.27 3.55 11.57
C HIS A 159 1.44 2.77 10.93
N PRO A 160 2.69 3.25 11.03
CA PRO A 160 3.84 2.55 10.47
C PRO A 160 4.14 1.26 11.27
N LEU A 161 4.38 0.16 10.56
CA LEU A 161 4.68 -1.14 11.15
C LEU A 161 6.21 -1.27 11.34
N LYS A 162 6.74 -0.75 12.43
CA LYS A 162 8.17 -0.70 12.73
C LYS A 162 8.64 -1.79 13.70
N GLU A 163 7.71 -2.58 14.23
CA GLU A 163 7.99 -3.61 15.22
C GLU A 163 7.67 -4.99 14.65
N SER A 164 8.42 -6.00 15.08
CA SER A 164 8.20 -7.38 14.65
C SER A 164 6.88 -7.97 15.15
N VAL A 165 6.35 -7.42 16.25
CA VAL A 165 5.06 -7.82 16.83
C VAL A 165 4.22 -6.58 17.14
N ILE A 166 3.04 -6.50 16.54
CA ILE A 166 2.12 -5.37 16.68
C ILE A 166 0.78 -5.87 17.15
N ASN A 167 0.35 -5.44 18.33
CA ASN A 167 -0.94 -5.79 18.91
C ASN A 167 -2.01 -4.79 18.48
N ILE A 168 -3.18 -5.31 18.12
CA ILE A 168 -4.34 -4.55 17.66
C ILE A 168 -5.52 -4.84 18.61
N GLY A 169 -6.22 -3.82 19.04
CA GLY A 169 -7.39 -4.00 19.88
C GLY A 169 -7.86 -2.70 20.53
N ARG A 170 -8.94 -2.79 21.35
CA ARG A 170 -9.56 -1.63 21.97
C ARG A 170 -8.83 -1.12 23.23
N ARG A 171 -7.96 -1.92 23.85
CA ARG A 171 -7.17 -1.48 25.00
C ARG A 171 -6.09 -0.48 24.58
N LEU A 172 -5.85 0.51 25.44
CA LEU A 172 -4.83 1.55 25.21
C LEU A 172 -3.40 1.02 25.18
N GLU A 173 -3.17 -0.17 25.76
CA GLU A 173 -1.85 -0.83 25.78
C GLU A 173 -1.50 -1.48 24.43
N ASN A 174 -2.44 -1.57 23.50
CA ASN A 174 -2.15 -2.08 22.15
C ASN A 174 -1.35 -1.06 21.34
N HIS A 175 -0.54 -1.52 20.41
CA HIS A 175 0.19 -0.68 19.48
C HIS A 175 -0.76 0.05 18.52
N VAL A 176 -1.80 -0.66 18.08
CA VAL A 176 -2.89 -0.11 17.28
C VAL A 176 -4.17 -0.14 18.11
N VAL A 177 -4.59 1.02 18.57
CA VAL A 177 -5.82 1.19 19.35
C VAL A 177 -6.97 1.55 18.42
N ILE A 178 -8.03 0.72 18.42
CA ILE A 178 -9.28 0.97 17.70
C ILE A 178 -10.38 1.12 18.72
N ASP A 179 -10.88 2.33 18.91
CA ASP A 179 -11.91 2.66 19.89
C ASP A 179 -13.32 2.37 19.34
N ASP A 180 -13.58 1.07 19.13
CA ASP A 180 -14.88 0.55 18.69
C ASP A 180 -15.31 -0.57 19.65
N PRO A 181 -16.54 -0.55 20.21
CA PRO A 181 -17.04 -1.58 21.12
C PRO A 181 -17.13 -2.97 20.49
N ARG A 182 -17.16 -3.06 19.15
CA ARG A 182 -17.14 -4.33 18.41
C ARG A 182 -15.76 -4.97 18.40
N ILE A 183 -14.70 -4.19 18.67
CA ILE A 183 -13.33 -4.67 18.73
C ILE A 183 -13.01 -5.21 20.13
N SER A 184 -12.47 -6.41 20.21
CA SER A 184 -12.03 -7.03 21.46
C SER A 184 -10.88 -6.22 22.09
N ARG A 185 -10.72 -6.30 23.40
CA ARG A 185 -9.66 -5.62 24.15
C ARG A 185 -8.26 -5.96 23.58
N ASN A 186 -8.01 -7.22 23.33
CA ASN A 186 -6.91 -7.75 22.52
C ASN A 186 -7.59 -8.49 21.38
N HIS A 187 -7.50 -7.98 20.17
CA HIS A 187 -8.29 -8.50 19.03
C HIS A 187 -7.45 -9.34 18.09
N ALA A 188 -6.36 -8.76 17.61
CA ALA A 188 -5.48 -9.41 16.66
C ALA A 188 -4.02 -9.02 16.91
N GLN A 189 -3.10 -9.75 16.32
CA GLN A 189 -1.68 -9.48 16.37
C GLN A 189 -1.08 -9.65 14.98
N LEU A 190 -0.25 -8.70 14.57
CA LEU A 190 0.62 -8.84 13.41
C LEU A 190 2.00 -9.28 13.87
N ARG A 191 2.58 -10.24 13.16
CA ARG A 191 3.96 -10.67 13.38
C ARG A 191 4.75 -10.62 12.08
N ALA A 192 5.93 -10.03 12.11
CA ALA A 192 6.88 -10.12 11.00
C ALA A 192 7.49 -11.54 11.01
N ILE A 193 7.25 -12.30 9.96
CA ILE A 193 7.77 -13.66 9.79
C ILE A 193 8.31 -13.78 8.38
N LYS A 194 9.59 -14.09 8.24
CA LYS A 194 10.26 -14.24 6.94
C LYS A 194 10.04 -13.06 5.99
N GLY A 195 10.12 -11.83 6.52
CA GLY A 195 9.97 -10.60 5.74
C GLY A 195 8.53 -10.28 5.32
N ARG A 196 7.51 -10.87 5.97
CA ARG A 196 6.09 -10.59 5.73
C ARG A 196 5.36 -10.43 7.06
N PHE A 197 4.28 -9.66 7.07
CA PHE A 197 3.38 -9.64 8.20
C PHE A 197 2.36 -10.77 8.12
N VAL A 198 2.24 -11.52 9.19
CA VAL A 198 1.21 -12.54 9.39
C VAL A 198 0.25 -12.03 10.45
N LEU A 199 -1.04 -12.02 10.12
CA LEU A 199 -2.12 -11.67 11.04
C LEU A 199 -2.52 -12.93 11.84
N PHE A 200 -2.72 -12.74 13.14
CA PHE A 200 -3.28 -13.74 14.05
C PHE A 200 -4.50 -13.15 14.77
N ASP A 201 -5.64 -13.79 14.68
CA ASP A 201 -6.78 -13.48 15.53
C ASP A 201 -6.52 -14.00 16.94
N LEU A 202 -6.69 -13.17 17.95
CA LEU A 202 -6.47 -13.52 19.36
C LEU A 202 -7.76 -14.02 20.05
N ASN A 203 -8.52 -14.87 19.38
CA ASN A 203 -9.85 -15.33 19.81
C ASN A 203 -10.80 -14.13 20.03
N SER A 204 -10.82 -13.23 19.09
CA SER A 204 -11.67 -12.05 19.16
C SER A 204 -13.15 -12.43 19.11
N THR A 205 -14.00 -11.67 19.81
CA THR A 205 -15.46 -11.96 19.90
C THR A 205 -16.13 -11.89 18.54
N GLY A 206 -15.79 -10.87 17.74
CA GLY A 206 -16.34 -10.66 16.39
C GLY A 206 -15.65 -11.48 15.30
N GLY A 207 -14.46 -11.97 15.57
CA GLY A 207 -13.56 -12.57 14.59
C GLY A 207 -12.83 -11.51 13.76
N THR A 208 -11.70 -11.91 13.17
CA THR A 208 -10.92 -11.08 12.24
C THR A 208 -11.19 -11.53 10.82
N PHE A 209 -11.33 -10.56 9.93
CA PHE A 209 -11.59 -10.80 8.51
C PHE A 209 -10.50 -10.16 7.67
N VAL A 210 -10.07 -10.83 6.61
CA VAL A 210 -9.19 -10.26 5.61
C VAL A 210 -9.86 -10.36 4.25
N ASN A 211 -10.04 -9.23 3.57
CA ASN A 211 -10.77 -9.13 2.31
C ASN A 211 -12.20 -9.74 2.39
N GLY A 212 -12.85 -9.61 3.55
CA GLY A 212 -14.19 -10.14 3.80
C GLY A 212 -14.23 -11.63 4.16
N GLN A 213 -13.10 -12.33 4.19
CA GLN A 213 -13.01 -13.73 4.62
C GLN A 213 -12.54 -13.83 6.05
N ARG A 214 -13.29 -14.58 6.89
CA ARG A 214 -12.93 -14.81 8.29
C ARG A 214 -11.68 -15.67 8.38
N THR A 215 -10.70 -15.24 9.18
CA THR A 215 -9.46 -15.95 9.36
C THR A 215 -9.03 -15.99 10.82
N SER A 216 -8.37 -17.07 11.22
CA SER A 216 -7.65 -17.14 12.50
C SER A 216 -6.17 -16.80 12.34
N GLN A 217 -5.62 -17.02 11.14
CA GLN A 217 -4.25 -16.71 10.77
C GLN A 217 -4.15 -16.58 9.26
N THR A 218 -3.46 -15.54 8.78
CA THR A 218 -3.17 -15.38 7.35
C THR A 218 -1.96 -14.48 7.12
N VAL A 219 -1.25 -14.72 6.02
CA VAL A 219 -0.21 -13.80 5.56
C VAL A 219 -0.88 -12.59 4.94
N LEU A 220 -0.41 -11.39 5.29
CA LEU A 220 -0.91 -10.15 4.72
C LEU A 220 -0.08 -9.73 3.53
N TYR A 221 -0.77 -9.16 2.55
CA TYR A 221 -0.21 -8.57 1.36
C TYR A 221 -0.57 -7.08 1.28
N PRO A 222 0.26 -6.27 0.58
CA PRO A 222 -0.08 -4.87 0.35
C PRO A 222 -1.44 -4.73 -0.34
N GLY A 223 -2.31 -3.90 0.25
CA GLY A 223 -3.68 -3.68 -0.22
C GLY A 223 -4.73 -4.59 0.42
N ASP A 224 -4.35 -5.51 1.29
CA ASP A 224 -5.33 -6.28 2.06
C ASP A 224 -6.10 -5.37 3.03
N VAL A 225 -7.40 -5.68 3.18
CA VAL A 225 -8.32 -5.01 4.10
C VAL A 225 -8.60 -5.95 5.27
N ILE A 226 -8.36 -5.47 6.48
CA ILE A 226 -8.58 -6.19 7.74
C ILE A 226 -9.85 -5.68 8.40
#